data_ea694cccfb94fce2a321d93416667bc1
#
_entry.id   ea694cccfb94fce2a321d93416667bc1
#
_cell.length_a   1.000
_cell.length_b   1.000
_cell.length_c   1.000
_cell.angle_alpha   90.00
_cell.angle_beta   90.00
_cell.angle_gamma   90.00
#
_symmetry.space_group_name_H-M   'P 1'
#
loop_
_entity.id
_entity.type
_entity.pdbx_description
1 polymer ?
#
loop_
_entity_poly.entity_id
_entity_poly.type
_entity_poly.pdbx_seq_one_letter_code
_entity_poly.pdbx_strand_id
1 'polypeptide(L)'
;MAETKDGAVLCMDAKFGFDENAEFRQEEVFKLRDVSQEDAAEVEAQKYNLNFIKLDGNIGCLVNGAGLAMATMDVLKLHGGDPANFLDVGGGATPDTVKKAFELLLSDKAVSAIFLNIFGGIMRCDYIAEGVIKATKELQLRVPLVVRLQGTKEAEAKA
;
A
#
# COMPACT_ATOMS: atom_id res chain seq x y z
N MET A 1 7.93 13.62 30.44
CA MET A 1 7.73 13.54 31.90
C MET A 1 8.28 14.79 32.55
N ALA A 2 7.67 15.26 33.67
CA ALA A 2 8.15 16.38 34.46
C ALA A 2 8.10 16.01 35.94
N GLU A 3 9.07 16.54 36.72
CA GLU A 3 9.10 16.42 38.18
C GLU A 3 8.49 17.68 38.80
N THR A 4 7.58 17.50 39.71
CA THR A 4 6.94 18.59 40.46
C THR A 4 7.83 19.04 41.59
N LYS A 5 7.55 20.20 42.17
CA LYS A 5 8.34 20.76 43.29
C LYS A 5 8.38 19.87 44.55
N ASP A 6 7.37 19.01 44.68
CA ASP A 6 7.26 18.03 45.79
C ASP A 6 7.86 16.66 45.43
N GLY A 7 8.54 16.54 44.29
CA GLY A 7 9.25 15.33 43.87
C GLY A 7 8.38 14.28 43.18
N ALA A 8 7.09 14.55 42.88
CA ALA A 8 6.27 13.64 42.12
C ALA A 8 6.62 13.67 40.63
N VAL A 9 6.66 12.53 39.99
CA VAL A 9 6.90 12.40 38.53
C VAL A 9 5.59 12.26 37.81
N LEU A 10 5.30 13.19 36.88
CA LEU A 10 4.07 13.20 36.06
C LEU A 10 4.38 12.98 34.58
N CYS A 11 3.52 12.21 33.92
CA CYS A 11 3.50 12.14 32.46
C CYS A 11 2.80 13.38 31.92
N MET A 12 3.53 14.25 31.23
CA MET A 12 3.00 15.50 30.66
C MET A 12 2.50 15.30 29.24
N ASP A 13 3.02 14.31 28.56
CA ASP A 13 2.65 13.92 27.20
C ASP A 13 2.97 12.44 26.96
N ALA A 14 2.19 11.80 26.09
CA ALA A 14 2.36 10.40 25.71
C ALA A 14 2.04 10.21 24.24
N LYS A 15 2.87 9.41 23.53
CA LYS A 15 2.61 8.93 22.18
C LYS A 15 2.61 7.40 22.23
N PHE A 16 1.47 6.82 21.87
CA PHE A 16 1.31 5.37 21.78
C PHE A 16 1.11 4.98 20.33
N GLY A 17 1.75 3.89 19.89
CA GLY A 17 1.45 3.18 18.66
C GLY A 17 0.82 1.83 19.01
N PHE A 18 -0.20 1.44 18.26
CA PHE A 18 -0.87 0.17 18.41
C PHE A 18 -0.64 -0.68 17.17
N ASP A 19 -0.37 -1.97 17.35
CA ASP A 19 -0.22 -2.92 16.26
C ASP A 19 -1.59 -3.23 15.67
N GLU A 20 -1.84 -2.82 14.43
CA GLU A 20 -3.11 -3.04 13.73
C GLU A 20 -3.44 -4.52 13.56
N ASN A 21 -2.42 -5.40 13.49
CA ASN A 21 -2.63 -6.84 13.47
C ASN A 21 -3.23 -7.39 14.77
N ALA A 22 -3.29 -6.58 15.83
CA ALA A 22 -3.90 -6.95 17.10
C ALA A 22 -5.39 -6.54 17.22
N GLU A 23 -5.98 -5.89 16.22
CA GLU A 23 -7.35 -5.37 16.24
C GLU A 23 -8.35 -6.46 16.66
N PHE A 24 -8.29 -7.65 16.04
CA PHE A 24 -9.21 -8.77 16.33
C PHE A 24 -9.24 -9.22 17.79
N ARG A 25 -8.23 -8.93 18.58
CA ARG A 25 -8.11 -9.29 20.00
C ARG A 25 -8.06 -8.08 20.94
N GLN A 26 -8.10 -6.87 20.41
CA GLN A 26 -8.01 -5.60 21.16
C GLN A 26 -9.09 -4.59 20.70
N GLU A 27 -10.29 -5.08 20.41
CA GLU A 27 -11.40 -4.28 19.85
C GLU A 27 -11.69 -3.01 20.66
N GLU A 28 -11.62 -3.09 22.01
CA GLU A 28 -11.90 -1.94 22.88
C GLU A 28 -10.87 -0.81 22.70
N VAL A 29 -9.61 -1.16 22.42
CA VAL A 29 -8.56 -0.17 22.14
C VAL A 29 -8.80 0.46 20.77
N PHE A 30 -9.13 -0.37 19.77
CA PHE A 30 -9.36 0.10 18.40
C PHE A 30 -10.62 0.94 18.23
N LYS A 31 -11.62 0.81 19.12
CA LYS A 31 -12.77 1.75 19.19
C LYS A 31 -12.37 3.19 19.51
N LEU A 32 -11.19 3.39 20.10
CA LEU A 32 -10.64 4.71 20.41
C LEU A 32 -9.85 5.32 19.24
N ARG A 33 -9.74 4.61 18.11
CA ARG A 33 -9.03 5.06 16.92
C ARG A 33 -9.67 6.34 16.37
N ASP A 34 -8.87 7.37 16.19
CA ASP A 34 -9.28 8.62 15.56
C ASP A 34 -8.73 8.69 14.13
N VAL A 35 -9.53 8.22 13.18
CA VAL A 35 -9.20 8.23 11.76
C VAL A 35 -8.99 9.63 11.17
N SER A 36 -9.42 10.69 11.87
CA SER A 36 -9.20 12.07 11.41
C SER A 36 -7.73 12.50 11.50
N GLN A 37 -6.92 11.76 12.25
CA GLN A 37 -5.49 11.99 12.42
C GLN A 37 -4.63 11.16 11.45
N GLU A 38 -5.26 10.33 10.61
CA GLU A 38 -4.58 9.42 9.70
C GLU A 38 -4.66 9.93 8.25
N ASP A 39 -3.77 9.44 7.37
CA ASP A 39 -3.85 9.75 5.94
C ASP A 39 -5.12 9.12 5.34
N ALA A 40 -5.90 9.92 4.62
CA ALA A 40 -7.18 9.48 4.07
C ALA A 40 -7.04 8.33 3.05
N ALA A 41 -5.92 8.27 2.32
CA ALA A 41 -5.66 7.21 1.36
C ALA A 41 -5.28 5.90 2.07
N GLU A 42 -4.57 5.98 3.21
CA GLU A 42 -4.24 4.82 4.04
C GLU A 42 -5.51 4.24 4.68
N VAL A 43 -6.37 5.10 5.24
CA VAL A 43 -7.67 4.69 5.79
C VAL A 43 -8.56 4.05 4.72
N GLU A 44 -8.58 4.61 3.51
CA GLU A 44 -9.35 4.04 2.40
C GLU A 44 -8.80 2.69 1.95
N ALA A 45 -7.47 2.54 1.88
CA ALA A 45 -6.79 1.30 1.51
C ALA A 45 -7.14 0.12 2.45
N GLN A 46 -7.20 0.39 3.75
CA GLN A 46 -7.54 -0.63 4.76
C GLN A 46 -8.91 -1.27 4.54
N LYS A 47 -9.90 -0.53 4.03
CA LYS A 47 -11.23 -1.07 3.71
C LYS A 47 -11.21 -2.19 2.67
N TYR A 48 -10.12 -2.26 1.89
CA TYR A 48 -9.91 -3.26 0.82
C TYR A 48 -8.80 -4.24 1.15
N ASN A 49 -8.36 -4.29 2.41
CA ASN A 49 -7.23 -5.09 2.88
C ASN A 49 -5.93 -4.83 2.09
N LEU A 50 -5.71 -3.58 1.69
CA LEU A 50 -4.48 -3.12 1.07
C LEU A 50 -3.57 -2.50 2.12
N ASN A 51 -2.31 -2.96 2.19
CA ASN A 51 -1.29 -2.29 2.98
C ASN A 51 -0.70 -1.15 2.16
N PHE A 52 -1.13 0.06 2.43
CA PHE A 52 -0.72 1.26 1.72
C PHE A 52 -0.09 2.26 2.69
N ILE A 53 1.06 2.81 2.31
CA ILE A 53 1.71 3.92 3.01
C ILE A 53 2.11 4.95 1.96
N LYS A 54 1.68 6.19 2.15
CA LYS A 54 2.03 7.30 1.26
C LYS A 54 3.48 7.75 1.50
N LEU A 55 4.19 8.05 0.40
CA LEU A 55 5.56 8.59 0.40
C LEU A 55 5.63 9.82 -0.52
N ASP A 56 6.77 10.53 -0.51
CA ASP A 56 6.95 11.81 -1.23
C ASP A 56 7.51 11.64 -2.66
N GLY A 57 7.37 10.47 -3.26
CA GLY A 57 7.89 10.20 -4.59
C GLY A 57 6.91 10.47 -5.73
N ASN A 58 7.29 10.01 -6.94
CA ASN A 58 6.49 10.18 -8.15
C ASN A 58 6.27 8.89 -8.94
N ILE A 59 6.77 7.76 -8.46
CA ILE A 59 6.55 6.43 -9.07
C ILE A 59 5.62 5.65 -8.16
N GLY A 60 4.38 5.45 -8.60
CA GLY A 60 3.41 4.60 -7.92
C GLY A 60 3.85 3.13 -7.99
N CYS A 61 3.89 2.45 -6.84
CA CYS A 61 4.30 1.06 -6.73
C CYS A 61 3.10 0.18 -6.35
N LEU A 62 2.89 -0.92 -7.11
CA LEU A 62 1.92 -1.95 -6.80
C LEU A 62 2.63 -3.30 -6.81
N VAL A 63 2.72 -3.94 -5.65
CA VAL A 63 3.54 -5.14 -5.43
C VAL A 63 2.77 -6.15 -4.60
N ASN A 64 3.08 -7.43 -4.70
CA ASN A 64 2.57 -8.44 -3.79
C ASN A 64 3.67 -8.92 -2.84
N GLY A 65 3.41 -8.78 -1.55
CA GLY A 65 4.32 -9.13 -0.47
C GLY A 65 5.22 -7.98 -0.04
N ALA A 66 5.23 -7.71 1.26
CA ALA A 66 5.95 -6.58 1.85
C ALA A 66 7.45 -6.58 1.56
N GLY A 67 8.09 -7.76 1.59
CA GLY A 67 9.52 -7.88 1.28
C GLY A 67 9.84 -7.51 -0.16
N LEU A 68 9.02 -7.95 -1.13
CA LEU A 68 9.18 -7.58 -2.54
C LEU A 68 8.89 -6.09 -2.75
N ALA A 69 7.91 -5.53 -2.03
CA ALA A 69 7.59 -4.11 -2.11
C ALA A 69 8.77 -3.25 -1.65
N MET A 70 9.37 -3.56 -0.49
CA MET A 70 10.55 -2.87 0.01
C MET A 70 11.73 -2.98 -0.96
N ALA A 71 12.04 -4.19 -1.44
CA ALA A 71 13.11 -4.39 -2.42
C ALA A 71 12.86 -3.65 -3.74
N THR A 72 11.61 -3.57 -4.19
CA THR A 72 11.21 -2.79 -5.37
C THR A 72 11.50 -1.31 -5.19
N MET A 73 11.15 -0.75 -4.03
CA MET A 73 11.42 0.64 -3.70
C MET A 73 12.93 0.93 -3.63
N ASP A 74 13.71 0.01 -3.04
CA ASP A 74 15.16 0.15 -2.96
C ASP A 74 15.81 0.16 -4.36
N VAL A 75 15.36 -0.74 -5.24
CA VAL A 75 15.86 -0.79 -6.64
C VAL A 75 15.48 0.48 -7.41
N LEU A 76 14.26 1.00 -7.23
CA LEU A 76 13.86 2.28 -7.82
C LEU A 76 14.77 3.41 -7.36
N LYS A 77 15.01 3.52 -6.04
CA LYS A 77 15.92 4.52 -5.47
C LYS A 77 17.35 4.40 -6.01
N LEU A 78 17.88 3.18 -6.12
CA LEU A 78 19.21 2.92 -6.66
C LEU A 78 19.36 3.42 -8.10
N HIS A 79 18.28 3.41 -8.89
CA HIS A 79 18.25 3.89 -10.27
C HIS A 79 17.76 5.33 -10.43
N GLY A 80 17.69 6.09 -9.35
CA GLY A 80 17.31 7.51 -9.36
C GLY A 80 15.80 7.76 -9.43
N GLY A 81 14.97 6.74 -9.19
CA GLY A 81 13.52 6.87 -9.09
C GLY A 81 13.07 7.16 -7.65
N ASP A 82 11.92 7.81 -7.50
CA ASP A 82 11.34 8.13 -6.19
C ASP A 82 10.00 7.42 -6.01
N PRO A 83 9.91 6.38 -5.15
CA PRO A 83 8.64 5.72 -4.85
C PRO A 83 7.64 6.70 -4.20
N ALA A 84 6.43 6.75 -4.74
CA ALA A 84 5.33 7.57 -4.22
C ALA A 84 4.58 6.90 -3.07
N ASN A 85 4.77 5.59 -2.93
CA ASN A 85 4.08 4.79 -1.91
C ASN A 85 4.76 3.44 -1.70
N PHE A 86 4.51 2.87 -0.53
CA PHE A 86 4.53 1.43 -0.31
C PHE A 86 3.12 0.89 -0.58
N LEU A 87 2.98 -0.22 -1.31
CA LEU A 87 1.70 -0.91 -1.48
C LEU A 87 1.92 -2.41 -1.65
N ASP A 88 1.37 -3.17 -0.72
CA ASP A 88 1.27 -4.62 -0.79
C ASP A 88 -0.20 -5.03 -0.95
N VAL A 89 -0.50 -5.66 -2.08
CA VAL A 89 -1.86 -6.16 -2.37
C VAL A 89 -2.16 -7.52 -1.71
N GLY A 90 -1.18 -8.09 -1.01
CA GLY A 90 -1.31 -9.41 -0.39
C GLY A 90 -1.42 -10.57 -1.38
N GLY A 91 -1.54 -11.79 -0.84
CA GLY A 91 -1.61 -13.02 -1.65
C GLY A 91 -3.01 -13.35 -2.20
N GLY A 92 -4.04 -12.67 -1.74
CA GLY A 92 -5.45 -12.91 -2.10
C GLY A 92 -6.09 -11.82 -2.97
N ALA A 93 -5.30 -10.98 -3.64
CA ALA A 93 -5.84 -9.89 -4.44
C ALA A 93 -6.76 -10.38 -5.57
N THR A 94 -7.87 -9.69 -5.71
CA THR A 94 -8.86 -9.88 -6.78
C THR A 94 -8.73 -8.77 -7.83
N PRO A 95 -9.32 -8.91 -9.03
CA PRO A 95 -9.35 -7.84 -10.02
C PRO A 95 -9.90 -6.51 -9.48
N ASP A 96 -10.90 -6.56 -8.57
CA ASP A 96 -11.47 -5.36 -7.95
C ASP A 96 -10.50 -4.71 -6.95
N THR A 97 -9.78 -5.52 -6.17
CA THR A 97 -8.73 -5.03 -5.26
C THR A 97 -7.60 -4.35 -6.04
N VAL A 98 -7.18 -4.94 -7.17
CA VAL A 98 -6.17 -4.35 -8.06
C VAL A 98 -6.65 -3.03 -8.64
N LYS A 99 -7.90 -2.97 -9.13
CA LYS A 99 -8.50 -1.72 -9.60
C LYS A 99 -8.48 -0.65 -8.51
N LYS A 100 -8.87 -1.01 -7.28
CA LYS A 100 -8.85 -0.08 -6.14
C LYS A 100 -7.45 0.42 -5.82
N ALA A 101 -6.45 -0.45 -5.92
CA ALA A 101 -5.05 -0.05 -5.78
C ALA A 101 -4.66 1.01 -6.83
N PHE A 102 -5.06 0.84 -8.09
CA PHE A 102 -4.84 1.87 -9.12
C PHE A 102 -5.56 3.20 -8.81
N GLU A 103 -6.80 3.15 -8.30
CA GLU A 103 -7.53 4.36 -7.88
C GLU A 103 -6.76 5.13 -6.80
N LEU A 104 -6.22 4.41 -5.81
CA LEU A 104 -5.40 5.01 -4.75
C LEU A 104 -4.14 5.64 -5.31
N LEU A 105 -3.39 4.93 -6.16
CA LEU A 105 -2.18 5.46 -6.78
C LEU A 105 -2.45 6.72 -7.62
N LEU A 106 -3.54 6.71 -8.41
CA LEU A 106 -3.90 7.82 -9.28
C LEU A 106 -4.54 9.00 -8.54
N SER A 107 -4.96 8.82 -7.28
CA SER A 107 -5.45 9.92 -6.45
C SER A 107 -4.33 10.89 -6.07
N ASP A 108 -3.09 10.44 -6.03
CA ASP A 108 -1.92 11.28 -5.83
C ASP A 108 -1.47 11.91 -7.16
N LYS A 109 -1.62 13.22 -7.26
CA LYS A 109 -1.25 14.00 -8.45
C LYS A 109 0.27 14.04 -8.72
N ALA A 110 1.10 13.68 -7.73
CA ALA A 110 2.54 13.59 -7.89
C ALA A 110 2.94 12.34 -8.69
N VAL A 111 2.09 11.31 -8.75
CA VAL A 111 2.38 10.08 -9.48
C VAL A 111 2.42 10.34 -10.98
N SER A 112 3.60 10.17 -11.56
CA SER A 112 3.89 10.38 -12.98
C SER A 112 4.14 9.08 -13.76
N ALA A 113 4.33 7.96 -13.07
CA ALA A 113 4.45 6.62 -13.63
C ALA A 113 4.01 5.57 -12.59
N ILE A 114 3.59 4.40 -13.04
CA ILE A 114 3.25 3.27 -12.15
C ILE A 114 4.14 2.08 -12.50
N PHE A 115 4.71 1.47 -11.46
CA PHE A 115 5.43 0.21 -11.56
C PHE A 115 4.67 -0.89 -10.80
N LEU A 116 4.16 -1.86 -11.56
CA LEU A 116 3.52 -3.05 -11.06
C LEU A 116 4.51 -4.21 -11.08
N ASN A 117 4.84 -4.75 -9.91
CA ASN A 117 5.82 -5.82 -9.77
C ASN A 117 5.22 -7.00 -8.97
N ILE A 118 4.81 -8.03 -9.70
CA ILE A 118 4.17 -9.22 -9.14
C ILE A 118 5.06 -10.44 -9.32
N PHE A 119 5.31 -11.14 -8.20
CA PHE A 119 5.85 -12.49 -8.21
C PHE A 119 4.80 -13.45 -7.66
N GLY A 120 4.14 -14.17 -8.57
CA GLY A 120 3.04 -15.07 -8.25
C GLY A 120 3.54 -16.39 -7.66
N GLY A 121 3.29 -16.56 -6.36
CA GLY A 121 3.29 -17.87 -5.70
C GLY A 121 1.84 -18.33 -5.52
N ILE A 122 1.23 -17.92 -4.40
CA ILE A 122 -0.22 -18.11 -4.15
C ILE A 122 -1.05 -17.20 -5.06
N MET A 123 -0.60 -15.96 -5.29
CA MET A 123 -1.21 -15.02 -6.21
C MET A 123 -1.12 -15.50 -7.66
N ARG A 124 -2.20 -15.38 -8.42
CA ARG A 124 -2.26 -15.72 -9.84
C ARG A 124 -2.04 -14.46 -10.68
N CYS A 125 -1.10 -14.55 -11.62
CA CYS A 125 -0.79 -13.43 -12.52
C CYS A 125 -1.94 -13.07 -13.46
N ASP A 126 -2.76 -14.02 -13.87
CA ASP A 126 -3.93 -13.79 -14.74
C ASP A 126 -4.98 -12.90 -14.05
N TYR A 127 -5.25 -13.08 -12.75
CA TYR A 127 -6.15 -12.20 -11.99
C TYR A 127 -5.61 -10.77 -11.89
N ILE A 128 -4.31 -10.64 -11.74
CA ILE A 128 -3.67 -9.32 -11.75
C ILE A 128 -3.82 -8.66 -13.13
N ALA A 129 -3.57 -9.42 -14.21
CA ALA A 129 -3.72 -8.92 -15.58
C ALA A 129 -5.16 -8.46 -15.86
N GLU A 130 -6.18 -9.23 -15.45
CA GLU A 130 -7.58 -8.83 -15.54
C GLU A 130 -7.86 -7.52 -14.80
N GLY A 131 -7.34 -7.40 -13.58
CA GLY A 131 -7.46 -6.19 -12.77
C GLY A 131 -6.79 -4.98 -13.42
N VAL A 132 -5.60 -5.16 -14.00
CA VAL A 132 -4.89 -4.11 -14.76
C VAL A 132 -5.70 -3.69 -15.99
N ILE A 133 -6.22 -4.63 -16.78
CA ILE A 133 -7.03 -4.35 -17.97
C ILE A 133 -8.31 -3.57 -17.55
N LYS A 134 -8.97 -4.00 -16.49
CA LYS A 134 -10.15 -3.32 -15.95
C LYS A 134 -9.82 -1.90 -15.50
N ALA A 135 -8.76 -1.74 -14.70
CA ALA A 135 -8.33 -0.44 -14.20
C ALA A 135 -7.95 0.52 -15.34
N THR A 136 -7.16 0.06 -16.31
CA THR A 136 -6.72 0.91 -17.44
C THR A 136 -7.89 1.39 -18.30
N LYS A 137 -8.90 0.54 -18.51
CA LYS A 137 -10.10 0.90 -19.28
C LYS A 137 -11.01 1.87 -18.52
N GLU A 138 -11.30 1.58 -17.26
CA GLU A 138 -12.28 2.34 -16.47
C GLU A 138 -11.71 3.66 -15.94
N LEU A 139 -10.44 3.69 -15.55
CA LEU A 139 -9.78 4.88 -14.97
C LEU A 139 -9.12 5.76 -16.03
N GLN A 140 -9.15 5.37 -17.31
CA GLN A 140 -8.51 6.12 -18.40
C GLN A 140 -7.05 6.48 -18.07
N LEU A 141 -6.25 5.47 -17.73
CA LEU A 141 -4.86 5.64 -17.29
C LEU A 141 -4.08 6.56 -18.24
N ARG A 142 -3.53 7.66 -17.70
CA ARG A 142 -2.79 8.67 -18.45
C ARG A 142 -1.30 8.68 -18.17
N VAL A 143 -0.85 7.87 -17.22
CA VAL A 143 0.56 7.77 -16.84
C VAL A 143 1.15 6.46 -17.41
N PRO A 144 2.45 6.43 -17.73
CA PRO A 144 3.12 5.21 -18.11
C PRO A 144 2.95 4.10 -17.07
N LEU A 145 2.69 2.89 -17.54
CA LEU A 145 2.58 1.70 -16.71
C LEU A 145 3.64 0.67 -17.13
N VAL A 146 4.53 0.35 -16.22
CA VAL A 146 5.50 -0.74 -16.38
C VAL A 146 5.01 -1.93 -15.57
N VAL A 147 4.93 -3.10 -16.21
CA VAL A 147 4.36 -4.30 -15.59
C VAL A 147 5.37 -5.43 -15.65
N ARG A 148 5.68 -6.03 -14.50
CA ARG A 148 6.37 -7.30 -14.40
C ARG A 148 5.41 -8.30 -13.74
N LEU A 149 5.12 -9.38 -14.47
CA LEU A 149 4.34 -10.53 -14.00
C LEU A 149 5.20 -11.78 -14.15
N GLN A 150 5.43 -12.49 -13.07
CA GLN A 150 6.19 -13.72 -13.06
C GLN A 150 5.59 -14.73 -12.07
N GLY A 151 5.62 -16.02 -12.39
CA GLY A 151 5.17 -17.10 -11.51
C GLY A 151 3.88 -17.75 -11.96
N THR A 152 2.98 -18.02 -11.00
CA THR A 152 1.72 -18.78 -11.26
C THR A 152 0.85 -18.08 -12.31
N LYS A 153 0.53 -18.80 -13.38
CA LYS A 153 -0.31 -18.32 -14.50
C LYS A 153 0.31 -17.14 -15.27
N GLU A 154 1.64 -17.12 -15.35
CA GLU A 154 2.37 -16.07 -16.08
C GLU A 154 2.07 -16.07 -17.58
N ALA A 155 2.01 -17.25 -18.22
CA ALA A 155 1.76 -17.36 -19.65
C ALA A 155 0.38 -16.85 -20.02
N GLU A 156 -0.64 -17.20 -19.22
CA GLU A 156 -2.02 -16.75 -19.41
C GLU A 156 -2.16 -15.23 -19.17
N ALA A 157 -1.39 -14.69 -18.24
CA ALA A 157 -1.42 -13.26 -17.93
C ALA A 157 -0.77 -12.39 -19.03
N LYS A 158 0.12 -12.96 -19.86
CA LYS A 158 0.83 -12.27 -20.95
C LYS A 158 0.18 -12.46 -22.32
N ALA A 159 -0.81 -13.35 -22.41
CA ALA A 159 -1.55 -13.62 -23.65
C ALA A 159 -2.66 -12.57 -23.87
#